data_235c25a3321919e0a13fff46e3eb329f
#
_entry.id   235c25a3321919e0a13fff46e3eb329f
#
_cell.length_a   1.000
_cell.length_b   1.000
_cell.length_c   1.000
_cell.angle_alpha   90.00
_cell.angle_beta   90.00
_cell.angle_gamma   90.00
#
_symmetry.space_group_name_H-M   'P 1'
#
loop_
_entity.id
_entity.type
_entity.pdbx_description
1 polymer ?
#
loop_
_entity_poly.entity_id
_entity_poly.type
_entity_poly.pdbx_seq_one_letter_code
_entity_poly.pdbx_strand_id
1 'polypeptide(L)'
;EEKIQSKVIPIKKLLKKNNLNYSNFKINDRSLSLKIDDKEKFESLFFSKKDNLVNPYIDDYRSFELEYSSLDNNFIEILFSKYGLLSINNSALKQSIEIVRRRIDDVGTKEPTILQRGEKRILVELPGLKDPERIKNLLGKTAQLNFRLVADNEEFGVDELVSQSGEELNVSKRIVMSGENL
;
A
#
# COMPACT_ATOMS: atom_id res chain seq x y z
N GLU A 1 7.44 2.67 -4.89
CA GLU A 1 7.71 1.43 -5.65
C GLU A 1 6.57 0.42 -5.46
N GLU A 2 6.28 -0.03 -4.25
CA GLU A 2 5.23 -1.03 -3.95
C GLU A 2 3.84 -0.64 -4.45
N LYS A 3 3.47 0.64 -4.35
CA LYS A 3 2.12 1.08 -4.75
C LYS A 3 1.88 1.06 -6.25
N ILE A 4 2.88 1.34 -7.08
CA ILE A 4 2.70 1.21 -8.52
C ILE A 4 2.63 -0.27 -8.94
N GLN A 5 3.34 -1.15 -8.25
CA GLN A 5 3.28 -2.59 -8.47
C GLN A 5 1.88 -3.15 -8.17
N SER A 6 1.19 -2.64 -7.16
CA SER A 6 -0.19 -3.06 -6.85
C SER A 6 -1.18 -2.76 -7.97
N LYS A 7 -0.88 -1.80 -8.85
CA LYS A 7 -1.71 -1.46 -10.02
C LYS A 7 -1.50 -2.38 -11.22
N VAL A 8 -0.45 -3.21 -11.24
CA VAL A 8 -0.12 -4.11 -12.35
C VAL A 8 -1.25 -5.09 -12.66
N ILE A 9 -1.73 -5.80 -11.63
CA ILE A 9 -2.78 -6.82 -11.80
C ILE A 9 -4.11 -6.17 -12.21
N PRO A 10 -4.59 -5.09 -11.56
CA PRO A 10 -5.79 -4.39 -12.00
C PRO A 10 -5.71 -3.89 -13.45
N ILE A 11 -4.59 -3.29 -13.86
CA ILE A 11 -4.40 -2.80 -15.23
C ILE A 11 -4.44 -3.97 -16.24
N LYS A 12 -3.70 -5.05 -15.99
CA LYS A 12 -3.74 -6.24 -16.86
C LYS A 12 -5.13 -6.85 -16.95
N LYS A 13 -5.88 -6.89 -15.86
CA LYS A 13 -7.29 -7.35 -15.86
C LYS A 13 -8.18 -6.42 -16.68
N LEU A 14 -8.00 -5.10 -16.57
CA LEU A 14 -8.75 -4.13 -17.38
C LEU A 14 -8.52 -4.36 -18.88
N LEU A 15 -7.26 -4.47 -19.28
CA LEU A 15 -6.87 -4.70 -20.68
C LEU A 15 -7.47 -6.00 -21.20
N LYS A 16 -7.28 -7.11 -20.48
CA LYS A 16 -7.80 -8.43 -20.87
C LYS A 16 -9.32 -8.47 -20.96
N LYS A 17 -10.03 -7.90 -19.98
CA LYS A 17 -11.51 -7.88 -19.93
C LYS A 17 -12.10 -7.14 -21.13
N ASN A 18 -11.39 -6.15 -21.66
CA ASN A 18 -11.86 -5.28 -22.74
C ASN A 18 -11.25 -5.63 -24.10
N ASN A 19 -10.56 -6.78 -24.23
CA ASN A 19 -9.89 -7.22 -25.46
C ASN A 19 -8.95 -6.12 -26.03
N LEU A 20 -8.17 -5.50 -25.15
CA LEU A 20 -7.09 -4.58 -25.52
C LEU A 20 -5.78 -5.34 -25.52
N ASN A 21 -5.15 -5.45 -26.71
CA ASN A 21 -3.84 -6.08 -26.82
C ASN A 21 -2.76 -5.10 -26.37
N TYR A 22 -1.77 -5.63 -25.68
CA TYR A 22 -0.63 -4.85 -25.22
C TYR A 22 0.66 -5.65 -25.34
N SER A 23 1.76 -4.95 -25.49
CA SER A 23 3.10 -5.51 -25.54
C SER A 23 4.09 -4.63 -24.75
N ASN A 24 5.31 -5.11 -24.58
CA ASN A 24 6.39 -4.36 -23.91
C ASN A 24 6.02 -3.82 -22.52
N PHE A 25 5.27 -4.62 -21.74
CA PHE A 25 4.89 -4.25 -20.38
C PHE A 25 6.12 -4.25 -19.46
N LYS A 26 6.51 -3.07 -18.97
CA LYS A 26 7.65 -2.89 -18.06
C LYS A 26 7.19 -2.19 -16.79
N ILE A 27 7.79 -2.56 -15.69
CA ILE A 27 7.60 -1.94 -14.39
C ILE A 27 8.88 -1.19 -14.05
N ASN A 28 8.77 0.10 -13.85
CA ASN A 28 9.83 0.97 -13.35
C ASN A 28 9.52 1.35 -11.90
N ASP A 29 10.45 2.00 -11.21
CA ASP A 29 10.29 2.36 -9.79
C ASP A 29 9.01 3.15 -9.48
N ARG A 30 8.57 4.01 -10.39
CA ARG A 30 7.43 4.92 -10.17
C ARG A 30 6.39 4.89 -11.28
N SER A 31 6.60 4.08 -12.30
CA SER A 31 5.75 4.04 -13.49
C SER A 31 5.58 2.64 -14.05
N LEU A 32 4.54 2.48 -14.85
CA LEU A 32 4.30 1.30 -15.69
C LEU A 32 4.31 1.75 -17.13
N SER A 33 5.11 1.12 -17.96
CA SER A 33 5.14 1.42 -19.39
C SER A 33 4.69 0.22 -20.22
N LEU A 34 3.90 0.49 -21.25
CA LEU A 34 3.40 -0.53 -22.15
C LEU A 34 3.02 0.07 -23.50
N LYS A 35 3.01 -0.78 -24.54
CA LYS A 35 2.47 -0.44 -25.85
C LYS A 35 1.06 -1.01 -25.97
N ILE A 36 0.11 -0.20 -26.44
CA ILE A 36 -1.32 -0.53 -26.58
C ILE A 36 -1.71 -0.44 -28.05
N ASP A 37 -2.59 -1.31 -28.51
CA ASP A 37 -3.12 -1.31 -29.89
C ASP A 37 -4.17 -0.23 -30.12
N ASP A 38 -5.05 0.01 -29.15
CA ASP A 38 -6.15 0.99 -29.22
C ASP A 38 -6.10 1.96 -28.03
N LYS A 39 -5.47 3.10 -28.26
CA LYS A 39 -5.26 4.13 -27.26
C LYS A 39 -6.56 4.83 -26.86
N GLU A 40 -7.46 5.10 -27.82
CA GLU A 40 -8.73 5.80 -27.55
C GLU A 40 -9.62 4.97 -26.64
N LYS A 41 -9.72 3.67 -26.94
CA LYS A 41 -10.45 2.73 -26.11
C LYS A 41 -9.85 2.61 -24.71
N PHE A 42 -8.51 2.57 -24.62
CA PHE A 42 -7.84 2.58 -23.32
C PHE A 42 -8.18 3.84 -22.52
N GLU A 43 -8.08 5.03 -23.13
CA GLU A 43 -8.40 6.28 -22.45
C GLU A 43 -9.81 6.30 -21.89
N SER A 44 -10.78 5.90 -22.68
CA SER A 44 -12.19 5.88 -22.29
C SER A 44 -12.45 4.98 -21.06
N LEU A 45 -11.74 3.87 -20.97
CA LEU A 45 -11.83 2.92 -19.86
C LEU A 45 -11.01 3.40 -18.66
N PHE A 46 -9.81 3.91 -18.89
CA PHE A 46 -8.85 4.31 -17.86
C PHE A 46 -9.32 5.57 -17.10
N PHE A 47 -9.98 6.49 -17.78
CA PHE A 47 -10.57 7.69 -17.20
C PHE A 47 -12.09 7.62 -17.00
N SER A 48 -12.63 6.42 -16.89
CA SER A 48 -14.04 6.25 -16.51
C SER A 48 -14.22 6.60 -15.04
N LYS A 49 -15.19 7.47 -14.72
CA LYS A 49 -15.55 7.81 -13.33
C LYS A 49 -16.38 6.74 -12.65
N LYS A 50 -17.02 5.85 -13.42
CA LYS A 50 -17.93 4.85 -12.90
C LYS A 50 -17.17 3.55 -12.60
N ASP A 51 -17.22 3.10 -11.35
CA ASP A 51 -16.68 1.81 -10.87
C ASP A 51 -15.26 1.49 -11.33
N ASN A 52 -14.41 2.53 -11.43
CA ASN A 52 -13.04 2.39 -11.88
C ASN A 52 -12.08 2.06 -10.74
N LEU A 53 -11.94 0.79 -10.42
CA LEU A 53 -11.01 0.31 -9.40
C LEU A 53 -9.53 0.43 -9.80
N VAL A 54 -9.25 0.54 -11.11
CA VAL A 54 -7.88 0.67 -11.63
C VAL A 54 -7.35 2.08 -11.44
N ASN A 55 -8.17 3.07 -11.83
CA ASN A 55 -7.84 4.48 -11.76
C ASN A 55 -8.99 5.25 -11.11
N PRO A 56 -9.12 5.20 -9.77
CA PRO A 56 -10.20 5.87 -9.06
C PRO A 56 -10.20 7.40 -9.31
N TYR A 57 -11.40 7.96 -9.45
CA TYR A 57 -11.57 9.40 -9.45
C TYR A 57 -11.62 9.91 -8.01
N ILE A 58 -10.81 10.92 -7.69
CA ILE A 58 -10.67 11.51 -6.36
C ILE A 58 -11.49 12.82 -6.36
N ASP A 59 -12.68 12.77 -5.77
CA ASP A 59 -13.64 13.89 -5.79
C ASP A 59 -13.07 15.16 -5.13
N ASP A 60 -12.34 15.03 -4.03
CA ASP A 60 -11.74 16.14 -3.30
C ASP A 60 -10.78 16.98 -4.17
N TYR A 61 -10.13 16.35 -5.13
CA TYR A 61 -9.16 17.00 -6.02
C TYR A 61 -9.68 17.14 -7.46
N ARG A 62 -10.84 16.61 -7.76
CA ARG A 62 -11.41 16.54 -9.11
C ARG A 62 -10.43 15.96 -10.14
N SER A 63 -9.70 14.94 -9.73
CA SER A 63 -8.63 14.31 -10.52
C SER A 63 -8.67 12.80 -10.39
N PHE A 64 -8.09 12.11 -11.37
CA PHE A 64 -7.85 10.67 -11.26
C PHE A 64 -6.59 10.39 -10.46
N GLU A 65 -6.53 9.21 -9.84
CA GLU A 65 -5.38 8.74 -9.06
C GLU A 65 -4.14 8.56 -9.93
N LEU A 66 -4.34 8.05 -11.15
CA LEU A 66 -3.28 7.81 -12.12
C LEU A 66 -3.45 8.74 -13.32
N GLU A 67 -2.34 9.08 -13.92
CA GLU A 67 -2.23 9.75 -15.21
C GLU A 67 -1.34 8.94 -16.15
N TYR A 68 -1.35 9.23 -17.43
CA TYR A 68 -0.40 8.65 -18.36
C TYR A 68 0.20 9.72 -19.27
N SER A 69 1.43 9.48 -19.70
CA SER A 69 2.09 10.21 -20.78
C SER A 69 2.22 9.32 -22.00
N SER A 70 2.06 9.89 -23.18
CA SER A 70 2.34 9.20 -24.43
C SER A 70 3.80 9.44 -24.78
N LEU A 71 4.61 8.36 -24.84
CA LEU A 71 6.02 8.46 -25.15
C LEU A 71 6.25 8.42 -26.67
N ASP A 72 5.50 7.62 -27.41
CA ASP A 72 5.53 7.50 -28.88
C ASP A 72 4.42 6.54 -29.35
N ASN A 73 4.05 6.56 -30.67
CA ASN A 73 3.14 5.64 -31.38
C ASN A 73 2.53 4.50 -30.53
N ASN A 74 1.50 4.83 -29.72
CA ASN A 74 0.79 3.89 -28.84
C ASN A 74 1.61 3.36 -27.63
N PHE A 75 2.81 3.91 -27.37
CA PHE A 75 3.57 3.63 -26.17
C PHE A 75 3.17 4.63 -25.09
N ILE A 76 2.71 4.12 -23.95
CA ILE A 76 2.25 4.93 -22.83
C ILE A 76 3.02 4.59 -21.56
N GLU A 77 3.19 5.60 -20.72
CA GLU A 77 3.73 5.47 -19.38
C GLU A 77 2.69 5.93 -18.37
N ILE A 78 2.27 5.03 -17.49
CA ILE A 78 1.28 5.27 -16.44
C ILE A 78 2.02 5.56 -15.14
N LEU A 79 1.63 6.63 -14.47
CA LEU A 79 2.20 7.06 -13.19
C LEU A 79 1.10 7.61 -12.26
N PHE A 80 1.42 7.77 -11.00
CA PHE A 80 0.50 8.46 -10.10
C PHE A 80 0.45 9.94 -10.44
N SER A 81 -0.76 10.48 -10.54
CA SER A 81 -0.96 11.93 -10.67
C SER A 81 -0.48 12.64 -9.40
N LYS A 82 -0.24 13.95 -9.51
CA LYS A 82 0.08 14.80 -8.35
C LYS A 82 -0.94 14.61 -7.21
N TYR A 83 -2.21 14.61 -7.56
CA TYR A 83 -3.30 14.47 -6.59
C TYR A 83 -3.48 13.03 -6.10
N GLY A 84 -3.16 12.05 -6.93
CA GLY A 84 -3.06 10.65 -6.53
C GLY A 84 -2.02 10.45 -5.43
N LEU A 85 -0.82 11.02 -5.61
CA LEU A 85 0.23 10.98 -4.59
C LEU A 85 -0.18 11.70 -3.29
N LEU A 86 -0.84 12.86 -3.40
CA LEU A 86 -1.36 13.58 -2.23
C LEU A 86 -2.41 12.76 -1.48
N SER A 87 -3.34 12.14 -2.19
CA SER A 87 -4.38 11.29 -1.60
C SER A 87 -3.78 10.09 -0.86
N ILE A 88 -2.81 9.42 -1.49
CA ILE A 88 -2.08 8.30 -0.88
C ILE A 88 -1.35 8.74 0.40
N ASN A 89 -0.63 9.86 0.34
CA ASN A 89 0.11 10.36 1.51
C ASN A 89 -0.83 10.74 2.65
N ASN A 90 -1.94 11.41 2.35
CA ASN A 90 -2.93 11.78 3.35
C ASN A 90 -3.59 10.55 3.98
N SER A 91 -3.91 9.53 3.19
CA SER A 91 -4.47 8.27 3.69
C SER A 91 -3.47 7.53 4.59
N ALA A 92 -2.21 7.43 4.16
CA ALA A 92 -1.14 6.83 4.97
C ALA A 92 -0.94 7.57 6.29
N LEU A 93 -1.00 8.91 6.27
CA LEU A 93 -0.85 9.72 7.47
C LEU A 93 -2.03 9.53 8.43
N LYS A 94 -3.27 9.50 7.92
CA LYS A 94 -4.47 9.20 8.74
C LYS A 94 -4.36 7.82 9.39
N GLN A 95 -3.98 6.80 8.64
CA GLN A 95 -3.76 5.45 9.18
C GLN A 95 -2.66 5.44 10.24
N SER A 96 -1.56 6.15 10.01
CA SER A 96 -0.47 6.27 10.99
C SER A 96 -0.92 6.94 12.29
N ILE A 97 -1.75 7.97 12.23
CA ILE A 97 -2.34 8.63 13.40
C ILE A 97 -3.20 7.63 14.19
N GLU A 98 -4.03 6.84 13.53
CA GLU A 98 -4.87 5.83 14.19
C GLU A 98 -4.02 4.72 14.86
N ILE A 99 -2.96 4.27 14.19
CA ILE A 99 -2.02 3.30 14.77
C ILE A 99 -1.33 3.88 16.00
N VAL A 100 -0.83 5.11 15.91
CA VAL A 100 -0.20 5.81 17.03
C VAL A 100 -1.17 5.97 18.20
N ARG A 101 -2.43 6.36 17.92
CA ARG A 101 -3.48 6.50 18.94
C ARG A 101 -3.71 5.18 19.68
N ARG A 102 -3.95 4.08 18.97
CA ARG A 102 -4.14 2.76 19.57
C ARG A 102 -2.98 2.34 20.46
N ARG A 103 -1.74 2.51 19.99
CA ARG A 103 -0.54 2.17 20.77
C ARG A 103 -0.39 3.01 22.03
N ILE A 104 -0.80 4.27 22.02
CA ILE A 104 -0.76 5.17 23.17
C ILE A 104 -1.88 4.84 24.16
N ASP A 105 -3.07 4.52 23.67
CA ASP A 105 -4.21 4.12 24.50
C ASP A 105 -3.89 2.85 25.30
N ASP A 106 -3.16 1.88 24.69
CA ASP A 106 -2.70 0.66 25.37
C ASP A 106 -1.75 0.95 26.57
N VAL A 107 -1.11 2.10 26.60
CA VAL A 107 -0.21 2.51 27.71
C VAL A 107 -0.97 3.19 28.85
N GLY A 108 -2.24 3.54 28.62
CA GLY A 108 -3.09 4.16 29.66
C GLY A 108 -2.73 5.62 29.95
N THR A 109 -2.19 6.35 28.97
CA THR A 109 -1.93 7.79 29.12
C THR A 109 -3.24 8.58 29.12
N LYS A 110 -3.36 9.54 30.04
CA LYS A 110 -4.55 10.40 30.11
C LYS A 110 -4.48 11.48 29.03
N GLU A 111 -5.53 11.58 28.24
CA GLU A 111 -5.79 12.65 27.25
C GLU A 111 -4.60 12.98 26.34
N PRO A 112 -4.14 12.01 25.51
CA PRO A 112 -3.06 12.27 24.56
C PRO A 112 -3.53 13.23 23.46
N THR A 113 -2.70 14.22 23.11
CA THR A 113 -2.92 15.04 21.93
C THR A 113 -2.14 14.44 20.75
N ILE A 114 -2.85 14.01 19.70
CA ILE A 114 -2.25 13.42 18.50
C ILE A 114 -2.77 14.17 17.28
N LEU A 115 -1.91 14.95 16.65
CA LEU A 115 -2.28 15.84 15.55
C LEU A 115 -1.33 15.68 14.36
N GLN A 116 -1.88 15.82 13.17
CA GLN A 116 -1.07 16.01 11.97
C GLN A 116 -0.35 17.36 12.02
N ARG A 117 0.96 17.38 11.76
CA ARG A 117 1.76 18.60 11.65
C ARG A 117 2.47 18.68 10.30
N GLY A 118 1.89 19.45 9.38
CA GLY A 118 2.35 19.51 7.99
C GLY A 118 2.04 18.22 7.23
N GLU A 119 2.75 17.97 6.15
CA GLU A 119 2.44 16.86 5.21
C GLU A 119 3.00 15.49 5.65
N LYS A 120 4.00 15.46 6.53
CA LYS A 120 4.76 14.22 6.82
C LYS A 120 5.03 13.99 8.31
N ARG A 121 4.45 14.76 9.19
CA ARG A 121 4.74 14.68 10.64
C ARG A 121 3.48 14.51 11.45
N ILE A 122 3.60 13.75 12.55
CA ILE A 122 2.59 13.59 13.58
C ILE A 122 3.15 14.18 14.84
N LEU A 123 2.43 15.14 15.45
CA LEU A 123 2.73 15.67 16.78
C LEU A 123 2.02 14.79 17.80
N VAL A 124 2.75 14.33 18.80
CA VAL A 124 2.24 13.55 19.92
C VAL A 124 2.63 14.24 21.21
N GLU A 125 1.64 14.65 21.99
CA GLU A 125 1.84 15.26 23.32
C GLU A 125 1.19 14.35 24.36
N LEU A 126 1.97 13.98 25.37
CA LEU A 126 1.58 13.05 26.42
C LEU A 126 1.76 13.69 27.78
N PRO A 127 0.75 14.42 28.30
CA PRO A 127 0.84 15.07 29.59
C PRO A 127 1.09 14.06 30.72
N GLY A 128 2.02 14.38 31.60
CA GLY A 128 2.31 13.54 32.78
C GLY A 128 3.08 12.26 32.51
N LEU A 129 3.63 12.10 31.33
CA LEU A 129 4.46 10.94 30.97
C LEU A 129 5.78 10.95 31.75
N LYS A 130 6.04 9.87 32.51
CA LYS A 130 7.27 9.73 33.32
C LYS A 130 8.42 9.09 32.54
N ASP A 131 8.12 8.28 31.53
CA ASP A 131 9.11 7.52 30.76
C ASP A 131 8.91 7.72 29.24
N PRO A 132 9.53 8.75 28.65
CA PRO A 132 9.45 9.01 27.22
C PRO A 132 10.10 7.92 26.36
N GLU A 133 11.14 7.25 26.86
CA GLU A 133 11.87 6.24 26.09
C GLU A 133 11.02 4.99 25.87
N ARG A 134 10.23 4.60 26.85
CA ARG A 134 9.27 3.49 26.70
C ARG A 134 8.30 3.75 25.55
N ILE A 135 7.78 4.97 25.44
CA ILE A 135 6.85 5.34 24.35
C ILE A 135 7.54 5.38 23.01
N LYS A 136 8.76 5.94 22.91
CA LYS A 136 9.53 5.90 21.66
C LYS A 136 9.76 4.47 21.18
N ASN A 137 10.13 3.58 22.09
CA ASN A 137 10.33 2.16 21.78
C ASN A 137 9.03 1.48 21.34
N LEU A 138 7.90 1.81 21.97
CA LEU A 138 6.59 1.28 21.60
C LEU A 138 6.16 1.75 20.20
N LEU A 139 6.31 3.03 19.93
CA LEU A 139 5.95 3.62 18.64
C LEU A 139 6.89 3.18 17.50
N GLY A 140 8.18 2.98 17.82
CA GLY A 140 9.20 2.56 16.84
C GLY A 140 9.15 1.09 16.43
N LYS A 141 8.40 0.25 17.16
CA LYS A 141 8.24 -1.16 16.79
C LYS A 141 7.36 -1.29 15.56
N THR A 142 7.93 -1.81 14.49
CA THR A 142 7.20 -2.19 13.28
C THR A 142 6.81 -3.65 13.39
N ALA A 143 5.53 -3.94 13.48
CA ALA A 143 5.03 -5.31 13.40
C ALA A 143 4.53 -5.56 11.96
N GLN A 144 5.08 -6.59 11.32
CA GLN A 144 4.53 -7.10 10.06
C GLN A 144 3.70 -8.34 10.36
N LEU A 145 2.44 -8.32 9.94
CA LEU A 145 1.58 -9.49 9.99
C LEU A 145 1.80 -10.30 8.72
N ASN A 146 2.31 -11.49 8.89
CA ASN A 146 2.53 -12.42 7.78
C ASN A 146 1.81 -13.73 8.08
N PHE A 147 1.02 -14.20 7.13
CA PHE A 147 0.40 -15.53 7.19
C PHE A 147 1.28 -16.50 6.41
N ARG A 148 1.69 -17.57 7.07
CA ARG A 148 2.50 -18.64 6.50
C ARG A 148 1.85 -19.98 6.80
N LEU A 149 2.05 -20.95 5.94
CA LEU A 149 1.57 -22.32 6.19
C LEU A 149 2.50 -23.00 7.19
N VAL A 150 1.90 -23.76 8.11
CA VAL A 150 2.66 -24.72 8.93
C VAL A 150 3.13 -25.82 7.99
N ALA A 151 4.40 -26.18 8.10
CA ALA A 151 5.06 -27.19 7.29
C ALA A 151 5.39 -28.43 8.11
N ASP A 152 5.43 -29.58 7.48
CA ASP A 152 5.92 -30.81 8.09
C ASP A 152 7.44 -30.76 8.28
N ASN A 153 7.96 -31.50 9.25
CA ASN A 153 9.36 -31.48 9.66
C ASN A 153 10.37 -31.91 8.56
N GLU A 154 9.89 -32.43 7.43
CA GLU A 154 10.71 -32.91 6.33
C GLU A 154 10.78 -31.95 5.12
N GLU A 155 10.09 -30.79 5.18
CA GLU A 155 10.11 -29.82 4.09
C GLU A 155 11.36 -28.95 4.11
N PHE A 156 12.02 -28.79 2.94
CA PHE A 156 13.12 -27.85 2.78
C PHE A 156 12.62 -26.41 2.76
N GLY A 157 13.35 -25.51 3.41
CA GLY A 157 13.06 -24.09 3.37
C GLY A 157 11.99 -23.63 4.36
N VAL A 158 11.99 -24.21 5.54
CA VAL A 158 11.17 -23.79 6.67
C VAL A 158 11.95 -22.86 7.62
N ASP A 159 11.21 -22.05 8.36
CA ASP A 159 11.70 -21.29 9.52
C ASP A 159 11.08 -21.90 10.79
N GLU A 160 11.88 -22.07 11.82
CA GLU A 160 11.40 -22.49 13.15
C GLU A 160 10.93 -21.26 13.91
N LEU A 161 9.69 -21.27 14.36
CA LEU A 161 9.08 -20.22 15.17
C LEU A 161 8.53 -20.80 16.47
N VAL A 162 8.66 -20.04 17.55
CA VAL A 162 8.06 -20.41 18.84
C VAL A 162 6.76 -19.63 19.02
N SER A 163 5.66 -20.36 19.25
CA SER A 163 4.35 -19.78 19.50
C SER A 163 4.30 -19.08 20.87
N GLN A 164 3.27 -18.26 21.11
CA GLN A 164 3.05 -17.67 22.45
C GLN A 164 2.84 -18.72 23.55
N SER A 165 2.37 -19.91 23.21
CA SER A 165 2.22 -21.03 24.12
C SER A 165 3.53 -21.80 24.38
N GLY A 166 4.63 -21.42 23.69
CA GLY A 166 5.92 -22.10 23.80
C GLY A 166 6.07 -23.31 22.88
N GLU A 167 5.15 -23.54 21.97
CA GLU A 167 5.19 -24.64 21.02
C GLU A 167 6.10 -24.26 19.83
N GLU A 168 7.03 -25.14 19.47
CA GLU A 168 7.88 -24.96 18.29
C GLU A 168 7.13 -25.40 17.03
N LEU A 169 7.06 -24.49 16.05
CA LEU A 169 6.34 -24.70 14.80
C LEU A 169 7.28 -24.45 13.62
N ASN A 170 7.33 -25.39 12.71
CA ASN A 170 7.95 -25.19 11.41
C ASN A 170 6.96 -24.49 10.47
N VAL A 171 7.36 -23.39 9.88
CA VAL A 171 6.54 -22.62 8.95
C VAL A 171 7.27 -22.40 7.62
N SER A 172 6.52 -22.49 6.54
CA SER A 172 7.07 -22.20 5.21
C SER A 172 7.65 -20.78 5.14
N LYS A 173 8.83 -20.63 4.51
CA LYS A 173 9.42 -19.30 4.22
C LYS A 173 8.54 -18.46 3.33
N ARG A 174 7.68 -19.11 2.54
CA ARG A 174 6.76 -18.42 1.66
C ARG A 174 5.64 -17.75 2.46
N ILE A 175 5.54 -16.44 2.35
CA ILE A 175 4.41 -15.67 2.86
C ILE A 175 3.22 -15.88 1.91
N VAL A 176 2.12 -16.42 2.44
CA VAL A 176 0.88 -16.65 1.67
C VAL A 176 0.08 -15.35 1.57
N MET A 177 0.06 -14.57 2.65
CA MET A 177 -0.63 -13.29 2.72
C MET A 177 0.09 -12.39 3.71
N SER A 178 0.20 -11.10 3.40
CA SER A 178 0.71 -10.08 4.33
C SER A 178 -0.42 -9.19 4.83
N GLY A 179 -0.22 -8.56 5.99
CA GLY A 179 -1.18 -7.61 6.56
C GLY A 179 -1.41 -6.37 5.70
N GLU A 180 -0.58 -6.13 4.69
CA GLU A 180 -0.80 -5.08 3.69
C GLU A 180 -1.97 -5.39 2.73
N ASN A 181 -2.41 -6.64 2.70
CA ASN A 181 -3.52 -7.12 1.86
C ASN A 181 -4.84 -7.26 2.63
N LEU A 182 -4.86 -6.88 3.90
CA LEU A 182 -6.02 -6.84 4.78
C LEU A 182 -6.51 -5.40 4.94
#